data_c6b678b00a574720a55c7bbd603b8ec7
#
_entry.id   c6b678b00a574720a55c7bbd603b8ec7
#
_cell.length_a   1.000
_cell.length_b   1.000
_cell.length_c   1.000
_cell.angle_alpha   90.00
_cell.angle_beta   90.00
_cell.angle_gamma   90.00
#
_symmetry.space_group_name_H-M   'P 1'
#
loop_
_entity.id
_entity.type
_entity.pdbx_description
1 polymer ?
#
loop_
_entity_poly.entity_id
_entity_poly.type
_entity_poly.pdbx_seq_one_letter_code
_entity_poly.pdbx_strand_id
1 'polypeptide(L)'
;MDERVAFIKHRIRAVVIAGDCDQITYQSEWLGYMPFPVDHWVEHQGKTFSGDFPFDWTLEDLASLERTGFLEKLEAYENPEDRFDRCIRYRVHVGRA
;
A
#
# COMPACT_ATOMS: atom_id res chain seq x y z
N MET A 1 17.44 1.53 5.69
CA MET A 1 16.15 1.23 5.01
C MET A 1 16.45 0.61 3.66
N ASP A 2 15.70 -0.40 3.29
CA ASP A 2 15.80 -1.06 2.01
C ASP A 2 15.51 -0.08 0.87
N GLU A 3 16.24 -0.18 -0.24
CA GLU A 3 16.02 0.70 -1.40
C GLU A 3 14.59 0.59 -1.94
N ARG A 4 14.03 -0.61 -1.93
CA ARG A 4 12.65 -0.83 -2.36
C ARG A 4 11.67 -0.07 -1.47
N VAL A 5 11.84 -0.15 -0.16
CA VAL A 5 10.98 0.55 0.80
C VAL A 5 11.14 2.06 0.65
N ALA A 6 12.37 2.53 0.45
CA ALA A 6 12.63 3.96 0.25
C ALA A 6 11.97 4.48 -1.03
N PHE A 7 12.00 3.70 -2.10
CA PHE A 7 11.34 4.07 -3.36
C PHE A 7 9.82 4.18 -3.16
N ILE A 8 9.22 3.18 -2.49
CA ILE A 8 7.78 3.17 -2.23
C ILE A 8 7.39 4.37 -1.39
N LYS A 9 8.15 4.66 -0.34
CA LYS A 9 7.92 5.83 0.53
C LYS A 9 7.95 7.12 -0.27
N HIS A 10 8.96 7.28 -1.13
CA HIS A 10 9.09 8.48 -1.97
C HIS A 10 7.89 8.63 -2.90
N ARG A 11 7.47 7.54 -3.50
CA ARG A 11 6.33 7.55 -4.43
C ARG A 11 5.02 7.89 -3.72
N ILE A 12 4.79 7.31 -2.54
CA ILE A 12 3.60 7.61 -1.74
C ILE A 12 3.59 9.10 -1.36
N ARG A 13 4.73 9.61 -0.89
CA ARG A 13 4.84 11.01 -0.51
C ARG A 13 4.50 11.94 -1.68
N ALA A 14 5.04 11.64 -2.87
CA ALA A 14 4.82 12.46 -4.05
C ALA A 14 3.33 12.50 -4.44
N VAL A 15 2.67 11.35 -4.41
CA VAL A 15 1.24 11.24 -4.75
C VAL A 15 0.38 12.01 -3.75
N VAL A 16 0.67 11.86 -2.46
CA VAL A 16 -0.10 12.51 -1.39
C VAL A 16 0.05 14.03 -1.47
N ILE A 17 1.27 14.52 -1.67
CA ILE A 17 1.51 15.97 -1.77
C ILE A 17 0.81 16.54 -3.00
N ALA A 18 0.90 15.86 -4.13
CA ALA A 18 0.29 16.33 -5.37
C ALA A 18 -1.24 16.30 -5.30
N GLY A 19 -1.79 15.31 -4.60
CA GLY A 19 -3.24 15.10 -4.57
C GLY A 19 -3.99 15.79 -3.44
N ASP A 20 -3.29 16.43 -2.52
CA ASP A 20 -3.89 17.13 -1.38
C ASP A 20 -4.78 16.22 -0.51
N CYS A 21 -4.43 14.95 -0.41
CA CYS A 21 -5.12 13.97 0.42
C CYS A 21 -4.07 13.06 1.06
N ASP A 22 -4.13 12.91 2.38
CA ASP A 22 -3.13 12.19 3.16
C ASP A 22 -3.47 10.72 3.40
N GLN A 23 -4.43 10.17 2.68
CA GLN A 23 -4.84 8.78 2.86
C GLN A 23 -4.59 7.97 1.59
N ILE A 24 -4.15 6.72 1.79
CA ILE A 24 -3.99 5.74 0.71
C ILE A 24 -4.67 4.44 1.14
N THR A 25 -5.00 3.60 0.16
CA THR A 25 -5.67 2.33 0.40
C THR A 25 -4.91 1.20 -0.29
N TYR A 26 -4.52 0.18 0.49
CA TYR A 26 -3.97 -1.07 -0.05
C TYR A 26 -5.11 -2.05 -0.25
N GLN A 27 -5.13 -2.69 -1.42
CA GLN A 27 -6.12 -3.72 -1.71
C GLN A 27 -5.44 -4.95 -2.29
N SER A 28 -5.99 -6.13 -1.99
CA SER A 28 -5.57 -7.37 -2.59
C SER A 28 -6.78 -8.26 -2.85
N GLU A 29 -6.67 -9.12 -3.85
CA GLU A 29 -7.72 -10.09 -4.16
C GLU A 29 -7.10 -11.36 -4.72
N TRP A 30 -7.82 -12.47 -4.57
CA TRP A 30 -7.42 -13.75 -5.14
C TRP A 30 -8.10 -13.94 -6.48
N LEU A 31 -7.30 -14.13 -7.53
CA LEU A 31 -7.82 -14.30 -8.88
C LEU A 31 -8.45 -15.67 -9.12
N GLY A 32 -8.02 -16.70 -8.36
CA GLY A 32 -8.71 -17.98 -8.32
C GLY A 32 -8.39 -18.98 -9.42
N TYR A 33 -7.65 -18.59 -10.45
CA TYR A 33 -7.47 -19.43 -11.63
C TYR A 33 -6.09 -19.36 -12.25
N MET A 34 -5.19 -18.62 -11.69
CA MET A 34 -3.86 -18.38 -12.28
C MET A 34 -2.78 -19.00 -11.43
N PRO A 35 -1.59 -19.27 -12.03
CA PRO A 35 -0.42 -19.65 -11.22
C PRO A 35 -0.06 -18.57 -10.19
N PHE A 36 -0.50 -17.33 -10.42
CA PHE A 36 -0.30 -16.21 -9.50
C PHE A 36 -1.67 -15.79 -8.99
N PRO A 37 -2.17 -16.44 -7.94
CA PRO A 37 -3.56 -16.28 -7.52
C PRO A 37 -3.87 -14.98 -6.79
N VAL A 38 -2.85 -14.17 -6.43
CA VAL A 38 -3.07 -12.95 -5.68
C VAL A 38 -2.60 -11.76 -6.48
N ASP A 39 -3.47 -10.78 -6.66
CA ASP A 39 -3.13 -9.47 -7.17
C ASP A 39 -3.27 -8.46 -6.04
N HIS A 40 -2.45 -7.40 -6.06
CA HIS A 40 -2.54 -6.37 -5.05
C HIS A 40 -2.10 -5.02 -5.64
N TRP A 41 -2.59 -3.93 -5.03
CA TRP A 41 -2.28 -2.58 -5.49
C TRP A 41 -2.54 -1.57 -4.39
N VAL A 42 -2.05 -0.34 -4.60
CA VAL A 42 -2.31 0.78 -3.70
C VAL A 42 -3.00 1.89 -4.49
N GLU A 43 -4.05 2.47 -3.89
CA GLU A 43 -4.84 3.53 -4.50
C GLU A 43 -4.73 4.82 -3.69
N HIS A 44 -4.88 5.94 -4.42
CA HIS A 44 -4.99 7.26 -3.83
C HIS A 44 -6.15 7.97 -4.52
N GLN A 45 -7.16 8.37 -3.74
CA GLN A 45 -8.36 9.02 -4.26
C GLN A 45 -9.02 8.20 -5.38
N GLY A 46 -9.06 6.87 -5.22
CA GLY A 46 -9.69 5.97 -6.18
C GLY A 46 -8.84 5.61 -7.39
N LYS A 47 -7.61 6.12 -7.47
CA LYS A 47 -6.71 5.82 -8.58
C LYS A 47 -5.53 5.00 -8.12
N THR A 48 -5.27 3.90 -8.82
CA THR A 48 -4.10 3.06 -8.55
C THR A 48 -2.83 3.81 -8.95
N PHE A 49 -1.84 3.84 -8.05
CA PHE A 49 -0.56 4.47 -8.35
C PHE A 49 0.64 3.56 -8.10
N SER A 50 0.40 2.30 -7.74
CA SER A 50 1.47 1.35 -7.42
C SER A 50 2.10 0.68 -8.64
N GLY A 51 1.67 1.06 -9.84
CA GLY A 51 2.18 0.42 -11.07
C GLY A 51 3.67 0.58 -11.30
N ASP A 52 4.29 1.61 -10.74
CA ASP A 52 5.73 1.85 -10.85
C ASP A 52 6.52 1.44 -9.60
N PHE A 53 5.88 0.77 -8.66
CA PHE A 53 6.58 0.18 -7.51
C PHE A 53 7.54 -0.91 -8.00
N PRO A 54 8.62 -1.21 -7.26
CA PRO A 54 9.50 -2.31 -7.60
C PRO A 54 8.71 -3.61 -7.78
N PHE A 55 9.11 -4.42 -8.73
CA PHE A 55 8.36 -5.61 -9.16
C PHE A 55 8.01 -6.55 -8.00
N ASP A 56 8.90 -6.67 -7.04
CA ASP A 56 8.76 -7.63 -5.93
C ASP A 56 8.23 -7.00 -4.63
N TRP A 57 7.61 -5.82 -4.72
CA TRP A 57 7.06 -5.17 -3.52
C TRP A 57 5.95 -6.01 -2.88
N THR A 58 5.82 -5.91 -1.56
CA THR A 58 4.85 -6.68 -0.80
C THR A 58 4.21 -5.81 0.29
N LEU A 59 3.17 -6.35 0.93
CA LEU A 59 2.55 -5.71 2.09
C LEU A 59 3.56 -5.51 3.22
N GLU A 60 4.58 -6.35 3.33
CA GLU A 60 5.64 -6.19 4.33
C GLU A 60 6.39 -4.88 4.15
N ASP A 61 6.52 -4.40 2.93
CA ASP A 61 7.15 -3.10 2.68
C ASP A 61 6.32 -1.98 3.28
N LEU A 62 5.00 -2.06 3.16
CA LEU A 62 4.10 -1.11 3.80
C LEU A 62 4.15 -1.23 5.32
N ALA A 63 4.25 -2.45 5.84
CA ALA A 63 4.39 -2.68 7.28
C ALA A 63 5.68 -2.06 7.80
N SER A 64 6.76 -2.09 7.03
CA SER A 64 8.01 -1.43 7.39
C SER A 64 7.81 0.08 7.53
N LEU A 65 7.06 0.69 6.60
CA LEU A 65 6.75 2.12 6.66
C LEU A 65 5.83 2.44 7.83
N GLU A 66 4.93 1.53 8.18
CA GLU A 66 4.07 1.69 9.35
C GLU A 66 4.91 1.71 10.63
N ARG A 67 5.90 0.83 10.73
CA ARG A 67 6.78 0.76 11.91
C ARG A 67 7.60 2.03 12.10
N THR A 68 7.92 2.75 11.01
CA THR A 68 8.67 4.01 11.12
C THR A 68 7.79 5.21 11.47
N GLY A 69 6.46 5.04 11.46
CA GLY A 69 5.52 6.13 11.70
C GLY A 69 5.15 6.90 10.44
N PHE A 70 5.70 6.54 9.28
CA PHE A 70 5.32 7.18 8.02
C PHE A 70 3.89 6.84 7.61
N LEU A 71 3.45 5.60 7.86
CA LEU A 71 2.08 5.17 7.63
C LEU A 71 1.41 4.85 8.96
N GLU A 72 0.14 5.23 9.07
CA GLU A 72 -0.71 4.91 10.21
C GLU A 72 -1.92 4.13 9.71
N LYS A 73 -2.10 2.91 10.19
CA LYS A 73 -3.24 2.09 9.80
C LYS A 73 -4.52 2.67 10.43
N LEU A 74 -5.48 3.05 9.60
CA LEU A 74 -6.77 3.58 10.05
C LEU A 74 -7.82 2.50 10.13
N GLU A 75 -7.90 1.66 9.10
CA GLU A 75 -8.86 0.57 9.02
C GLU A 75 -8.22 -0.60 8.29
N ALA A 76 -8.63 -1.81 8.67
CA ALA A 76 -8.20 -3.02 7.98
C ALA A 76 -9.39 -3.96 7.88
N TYR A 77 -9.70 -4.40 6.66
CA TYR A 77 -10.72 -5.41 6.40
C TYR A 77 -10.05 -6.65 5.85
N GLU A 78 -10.44 -7.80 6.39
CA GLU A 78 -10.03 -9.09 5.85
C GLU A 78 -11.28 -9.95 5.73
N ASN A 79 -11.44 -10.59 4.57
CA ASN A 79 -12.55 -11.50 4.36
C ASN A 79 -12.29 -12.78 5.15
N PRO A 80 -13.18 -13.18 6.08
CA PRO A 80 -12.97 -14.38 6.89
C PRO A 80 -12.94 -15.67 6.07
N GLU A 81 -13.49 -15.66 4.86
CA GLU A 81 -13.50 -16.81 3.98
C GLU A 81 -12.37 -16.81 2.97
N ASP A 82 -11.68 -15.66 2.79
CA ASP A 82 -10.61 -15.51 1.82
C ASP A 82 -9.56 -14.56 2.38
N ARG A 83 -8.47 -15.12 2.89
CA ARG A 83 -7.38 -14.34 3.51
C ARG A 83 -6.65 -13.44 2.52
N PHE A 84 -6.85 -13.62 1.22
CA PHE A 84 -6.22 -12.78 0.20
C PHE A 84 -7.04 -11.56 -0.17
N ASP A 85 -8.30 -11.51 0.28
CA ASP A 85 -9.19 -10.37 0.02
C ASP A 85 -9.05 -9.38 1.18
N ARG A 86 -8.20 -8.38 0.99
CA ARG A 86 -7.88 -7.39 2.03
C ARG A 86 -8.06 -5.98 1.51
N CYS A 87 -8.46 -5.11 2.42
CA CYS A 87 -8.52 -3.66 2.15
C CYS A 87 -8.01 -2.96 3.41
N ILE A 88 -6.89 -2.25 3.29
CA ILE A 88 -6.27 -1.56 4.42
C ILE A 88 -6.10 -0.09 4.05
N ARG A 89 -6.65 0.78 4.88
CA ARG A 89 -6.53 2.22 4.69
C ARG A 89 -5.49 2.78 5.64
N TYR A 90 -4.60 3.62 5.12
CA TYR A 90 -3.54 4.25 5.88
C TYR A 90 -3.63 5.76 5.78
N ARG A 91 -3.23 6.45 6.85
CA ARG A 91 -2.89 7.86 6.81
C ARG A 91 -1.40 7.99 6.60
N VAL A 92 -0.99 8.94 5.75
CA VAL A 92 0.41 9.18 5.43
C VAL A 92 0.89 10.40 6.19
N HIS A 93 1.94 10.24 6.97
CA HIS A 93 2.56 11.33 7.73
C HIS A 93 3.78 11.83 6.98
N VAL A 94 3.57 12.72 6.00
CA VAL A 94 4.63 13.16 5.07
C VAL A 94 5.80 13.87 5.75
N GLY A 95 5.58 14.41 6.95
CA GLY A 95 6.65 15.04 7.71
C GLY A 95 7.53 14.07 8.50
N ARG A 96 7.22 12.78 8.47
CA ARG A 96 7.99 11.78 9.20
C ARG A 96 9.05 11.13 8.32
N ALA A 97 10.18 10.88 8.90
CA ALA A 97 11.30 10.26 8.18
C ALA A 97 11.16 8.75 8.07
#